data_638e1f70871ee6c489f520d1c6b3649c
#
_entry.id   638e1f70871ee6c489f520d1c6b3649c
#
_cell.length_a   1.000
_cell.length_b   1.000
_cell.length_c   1.000
_cell.angle_alpha   90.00
_cell.angle_beta   90.00
_cell.angle_gamma   90.00
#
_symmetry.space_group_name_H-M   'P 1'
#
loop_
_entity.id
_entity.type
_entity.pdbx_description
1 polymer ?
#
loop_
_entity_poly.entity_id
_entity_poly.type
_entity_poly.pdbx_seq_one_letter_code
_entity_poly.pdbx_strand_id
1 'polypeptide(L)'
;CFKGEDSKVREKLQSKLIADEAALSVIHRRQTEGDYIKFKTPADIPQDLKWEDGLDNPEIGDPNAKKGGVLRQWAPGSYPDTFRPNGPNSNSGFRGPLYDEIIIGLVSIHPVTGKIIPGIAHKWAESPDRRTVYFELDPDARYTDGAKVKAIDLLVNMYIRTSEYSRDVFYNNFFYQNASNITIYDDSRFSITLPFAKPLLPFYCTLFIPSPPHFYCEFGPSYVERYQWRVPPTTGAYVVKPDGIIRGRQV
;
A
#
# COMPACT_ATOMS: atom_id res chain seq x y z
N CYS A 1 -13.24 -9.80 9.65
CA CYS A 1 -12.15 -9.05 9.07
C CYS A 1 -11.01 -10.00 8.78
N PHE A 2 -9.95 -9.50 8.14
CA PHE A 2 -8.75 -10.29 7.81
C PHE A 2 -7.96 -10.69 9.07
N LYS A 3 -8.50 -11.57 9.90
CA LYS A 3 -7.72 -12.30 10.88
C LYS A 3 -7.17 -13.52 10.14
N GLY A 4 -6.04 -13.30 9.46
CA GLY A 4 -5.52 -14.28 8.55
C GLY A 4 -4.84 -15.42 9.27
N GLU A 5 -5.39 -16.59 9.16
CA GLU A 5 -4.59 -17.77 8.99
C GLU A 5 -4.08 -17.73 7.54
N ASP A 6 -2.81 -17.92 7.35
CA ASP A 6 -2.05 -17.74 6.12
C ASP A 6 -2.68 -18.41 4.89
N SER A 7 -3.17 -19.63 5.06
CA SER A 7 -3.81 -20.42 4.00
C SER A 7 -5.11 -19.77 3.49
N LYS A 8 -5.93 -19.21 4.38
CA LYS A 8 -7.23 -18.63 4.03
C LYS A 8 -7.10 -17.30 3.29
N VAL A 9 -6.10 -16.47 3.65
CA VAL A 9 -5.84 -15.24 2.92
C VAL A 9 -5.33 -15.57 1.52
N ARG A 10 -4.41 -16.52 1.41
CA ARG A 10 -3.88 -17.00 0.13
C ARG A 10 -4.97 -17.56 -0.76
N GLU A 11 -5.81 -18.45 -0.23
CA GLU A 11 -6.93 -19.06 -0.95
C GLU A 11 -7.93 -18.01 -1.44
N LYS A 12 -8.28 -17.04 -0.59
CA LYS A 12 -9.15 -15.92 -0.99
C LYS A 12 -8.54 -15.05 -2.07
N LEU A 13 -7.25 -14.75 -2.00
CA LEU A 13 -6.56 -13.99 -3.05
C LEU A 13 -6.60 -14.74 -4.39
N GLN A 14 -6.36 -16.03 -4.37
CA GLN A 14 -6.35 -16.86 -5.57
C GLN A 14 -7.74 -17.08 -6.17
N SER A 15 -8.78 -17.22 -5.34
CA SER A 15 -10.14 -17.54 -5.79
C SER A 15 -10.96 -16.33 -6.28
N LYS A 16 -10.48 -15.09 -6.08
CA LYS A 16 -11.25 -13.86 -6.32
C LYS A 16 -10.70 -12.98 -7.45
N LEU A 17 -9.84 -13.49 -8.28
CA LEU A 17 -9.20 -12.71 -9.33
C LEU A 17 -10.07 -12.56 -10.56
N ILE A 18 -10.18 -11.32 -11.07
CA ILE A 18 -10.50 -11.07 -12.46
C ILE A 18 -9.19 -11.15 -13.24
N ALA A 19 -9.16 -11.97 -14.28
CA ALA A 19 -7.96 -12.18 -15.07
C ALA A 19 -8.29 -12.14 -16.56
N ASP A 20 -7.48 -11.41 -17.30
CA ASP A 20 -7.30 -11.62 -18.72
C ASP A 20 -6.39 -12.85 -18.95
N GLU A 21 -6.18 -13.24 -20.21
CA GLU A 21 -5.35 -14.42 -20.53
C GLU A 21 -3.90 -14.28 -20.03
N ALA A 22 -3.32 -13.07 -20.08
CA ALA A 22 -1.97 -12.83 -19.58
C ALA A 22 -1.92 -12.95 -18.06
N ALA A 23 -2.89 -12.40 -17.34
CA ALA A 23 -2.99 -12.53 -15.90
C ALA A 23 -3.26 -13.98 -15.48
N LEU A 24 -4.13 -14.72 -16.19
CA LEU A 24 -4.38 -16.14 -15.95
C LEU A 24 -3.11 -16.97 -16.05
N SER A 25 -2.28 -16.74 -17.07
CA SER A 25 -1.02 -17.47 -17.23
C SER A 25 -0.06 -17.24 -16.06
N VAL A 26 0.04 -16.00 -15.58
CA VAL A 26 0.84 -15.64 -14.41
C VAL A 26 0.27 -16.26 -13.12
N ILE A 27 -1.05 -16.27 -12.98
CA ILE A 27 -1.73 -16.88 -11.84
C ILE A 27 -1.46 -18.38 -11.81
N HIS A 28 -1.68 -19.08 -12.92
CA HIS A 28 -1.42 -20.52 -13.02
C HIS A 28 0.02 -20.87 -12.67
N ARG A 29 0.99 -20.11 -13.21
CA ARG A 29 2.39 -20.28 -12.86
C ARG A 29 2.62 -20.15 -11.37
N ARG A 30 2.11 -19.10 -10.74
CA ARG A 30 2.31 -18.82 -9.30
C ARG A 30 1.57 -19.78 -8.38
N GLN A 31 0.41 -20.28 -8.80
CA GLN A 31 -0.28 -21.35 -8.09
C GLN A 31 0.56 -22.64 -8.09
N THR A 32 1.20 -22.94 -9.20
CA THR A 32 2.07 -24.10 -9.35
C THR A 32 3.39 -23.93 -8.56
N GLU A 33 4.01 -22.76 -8.64
CA GLU A 33 5.26 -22.45 -7.95
C GLU A 33 5.05 -22.25 -6.44
N GLY A 34 3.83 -21.96 -5.99
CA GLY A 34 3.49 -21.78 -4.56
C GLY A 34 4.08 -20.55 -3.89
N ASP A 35 4.61 -19.59 -4.64
CA ASP A 35 5.57 -18.60 -4.19
C ASP A 35 5.04 -17.18 -4.00
N TYR A 36 3.76 -16.91 -4.28
CA TYR A 36 3.25 -15.54 -4.35
C TYR A 36 3.16 -14.86 -2.98
N ILE A 37 2.72 -15.58 -1.95
CA ILE A 37 2.68 -15.12 -0.56
C ILE A 37 3.38 -16.16 0.29
N LYS A 38 4.34 -15.73 1.09
CA LYS A 38 5.05 -16.58 2.05
C LYS A 38 4.91 -16.01 3.46
N PHE A 39 4.85 -16.90 4.41
CA PHE A 39 4.98 -16.59 5.82
C PHE A 39 6.22 -17.31 6.35
N LYS A 40 7.10 -16.56 6.95
CA LYS A 40 8.36 -17.01 7.50
C LYS A 40 8.56 -16.39 8.88
N THR A 41 9.68 -16.64 9.49
CA THR A 41 10.07 -16.04 10.76
C THR A 41 11.17 -15.00 10.54
N PRO A 42 11.41 -14.08 11.47
CA PRO A 42 12.53 -13.14 11.39
C PRO A 42 13.91 -13.79 11.26
N ALA A 43 14.06 -15.04 11.72
CA ALA A 43 15.29 -15.81 11.58
C ALA A 43 15.60 -16.19 10.12
N ASP A 44 14.60 -16.16 9.24
CA ASP A 44 14.75 -16.45 7.82
C ASP A 44 15.22 -15.23 7.00
N ILE A 45 15.34 -14.04 7.63
CA ILE A 45 15.90 -12.86 7.00
C ILE A 45 17.42 -13.03 6.92
N PRO A 46 18.04 -12.87 5.74
CA PRO A 46 19.50 -12.96 5.62
C PRO A 46 20.23 -12.03 6.58
N GLN A 47 21.25 -12.53 7.26
CA GLN A 47 21.97 -11.79 8.30
C GLN A 47 23.01 -10.82 7.73
N ASP A 48 23.41 -11.01 6.48
CA ASP A 48 24.44 -10.21 5.77
C ASP A 48 23.86 -9.01 5.01
N LEU A 49 22.58 -8.72 5.17
CA LEU A 49 21.93 -7.58 4.53
C LEU A 49 22.49 -6.26 5.08
N LYS A 50 22.74 -5.34 4.16
CA LYS A 50 23.09 -3.95 4.52
C LYS A 50 21.78 -3.16 4.69
N TRP A 51 21.42 -2.94 5.94
CA TRP A 51 20.27 -2.12 6.30
C TRP A 51 20.59 -0.63 6.18
N GLU A 52 19.64 0.12 5.63
CA GLU A 52 19.66 1.56 5.47
C GLU A 52 18.45 2.17 6.19
N ASP A 53 18.60 3.40 6.70
CA ASP A 53 17.52 4.14 7.38
C ASP A 53 17.36 5.58 6.82
N GLY A 54 18.26 6.02 5.96
CA GLY A 54 18.21 7.32 5.29
C GLY A 54 18.31 8.54 6.23
N LEU A 55 18.71 8.36 7.49
CA LEU A 55 18.80 9.42 8.49
C LEU A 55 19.98 10.38 8.29
N ASP A 56 20.89 10.06 7.37
CA ASP A 56 21.99 10.93 6.96
C ASP A 56 21.57 12.09 6.03
N ASN A 57 20.29 12.16 5.66
CA ASN A 57 19.75 13.24 4.84
C ASN A 57 19.38 14.46 5.70
N PRO A 58 19.48 15.69 5.15
CA PRO A 58 19.03 16.88 5.85
C PRO A 58 17.52 16.83 6.13
N GLU A 59 17.08 17.54 7.16
CA GLU A 59 15.66 17.66 7.48
C GLU A 59 14.88 18.35 6.34
N ILE A 60 13.64 17.92 6.14
CA ILE A 60 12.70 18.51 5.19
C ILE A 60 11.75 19.43 5.96
N GLY A 61 11.67 20.69 5.53
CA GLY A 61 10.78 21.67 6.12
C GLY A 61 11.37 22.43 7.31
N ASP A 62 10.52 23.16 8.02
CA ASP A 62 10.92 23.94 9.19
C ASP A 62 10.81 23.06 10.46
N PRO A 63 11.93 22.82 11.18
CA PRO A 63 11.89 22.04 12.41
C PRO A 63 11.03 22.68 13.52
N ASN A 64 10.75 23.99 13.43
CA ASN A 64 9.87 24.69 14.36
C ASN A 64 8.39 24.71 13.93
N ALA A 65 8.05 24.07 12.83
CA ALA A 65 6.67 24.02 12.34
C ALA A 65 5.73 23.41 13.40
N LYS A 66 4.61 24.08 13.64
CA LYS A 66 3.60 23.62 14.59
C LYS A 66 2.69 22.59 13.93
N LYS A 67 2.51 21.47 14.59
CA LYS A 67 1.54 20.44 14.18
C LYS A 67 0.10 20.92 14.39
N GLY A 68 -0.80 20.51 13.51
CA GLY A 68 -2.24 20.77 13.62
C GLY A 68 -2.74 21.82 12.61
N GLY A 69 -3.96 22.27 12.82
CA GLY A 69 -4.64 23.17 11.89
C GLY A 69 -5.50 22.47 10.86
N VAL A 70 -6.00 23.23 9.89
CA VAL A 70 -6.86 22.77 8.80
C VAL A 70 -6.26 23.23 7.47
N LEU A 71 -5.92 22.26 6.60
CA LEU A 71 -5.54 22.55 5.24
C LEU A 71 -6.83 22.74 4.41
N ARG A 72 -6.94 23.88 3.75
CA ARG A 72 -8.02 24.18 2.81
C ARG A 72 -7.42 24.38 1.44
N GLN A 73 -7.80 23.53 0.52
CA GLN A 73 -7.37 23.63 -0.88
C GLN A 73 -8.57 23.77 -1.79
N TRP A 74 -8.40 24.55 -2.84
CA TRP A 74 -9.32 24.54 -3.95
C TRP A 74 -8.91 23.45 -4.95
N ALA A 75 -9.82 22.53 -5.24
CA ALA A 75 -9.59 21.50 -6.25
C ALA A 75 -10.30 21.89 -7.54
N PRO A 76 -9.57 22.06 -8.65
CA PRO A 76 -10.19 22.33 -9.94
C PRO A 76 -10.93 21.09 -10.46
N GLY A 77 -12.06 21.30 -11.11
CA GLY A 77 -12.83 20.25 -11.75
C GLY A 77 -14.15 19.93 -11.06
N SER A 78 -14.77 18.83 -11.48
CA SER A 78 -16.02 18.36 -10.89
C SER A 78 -15.78 17.63 -9.57
N TYR A 79 -16.79 17.65 -8.72
CA TYR A 79 -16.81 16.81 -7.51
C TYR A 79 -16.61 15.32 -7.90
N PRO A 80 -15.85 14.54 -7.13
CA PRO A 80 -15.56 13.15 -7.51
C PRO A 80 -16.80 12.27 -7.47
N ASP A 81 -16.85 11.30 -8.37
CA ASP A 81 -17.90 10.29 -8.38
C ASP A 81 -17.78 9.29 -7.25
N THR A 82 -16.59 9.21 -6.65
CA THR A 82 -16.30 8.26 -5.56
C THR A 82 -15.10 8.73 -4.72
N PHE A 83 -15.10 8.33 -3.45
CA PHE A 83 -13.94 8.40 -2.56
C PHE A 83 -13.17 7.08 -2.46
N ARG A 84 -13.55 6.05 -3.21
CA ARG A 84 -12.78 4.81 -3.22
C ARG A 84 -11.42 5.04 -3.88
N PRO A 85 -10.32 4.53 -3.29
CA PRO A 85 -9.00 4.61 -3.91
C PRO A 85 -8.81 3.65 -5.10
N ASN A 86 -9.70 2.66 -5.26
CA ASN A 86 -9.62 1.64 -6.31
C ASN A 86 -10.99 1.39 -6.95
N GLY A 87 -10.98 0.94 -8.20
CA GLY A 87 -12.18 0.55 -8.95
C GLY A 87 -12.75 1.66 -9.84
N PRO A 88 -13.95 1.49 -10.38
CA PRO A 88 -14.52 2.42 -11.35
C PRO A 88 -14.56 3.85 -10.83
N ASN A 89 -14.19 4.81 -11.69
CA ASN A 89 -14.18 6.27 -11.41
C ASN A 89 -13.23 6.71 -10.28
N SER A 90 -12.38 5.82 -9.72
CA SER A 90 -11.44 6.18 -8.66
C SER A 90 -10.26 7.04 -9.14
N ASN A 91 -9.95 7.00 -10.43
CA ASN A 91 -8.89 7.81 -11.04
C ASN A 91 -9.44 9.16 -11.49
N SER A 92 -9.79 10.01 -10.54
CA SER A 92 -10.26 11.39 -10.77
C SER A 92 -9.20 12.41 -10.36
N GLY A 93 -9.36 13.67 -10.77
CA GLY A 93 -8.49 14.77 -10.31
C GLY A 93 -8.47 14.96 -8.79
N PHE A 94 -9.46 14.42 -8.09
CA PHE A 94 -9.55 14.46 -6.63
C PHE A 94 -8.68 13.40 -5.94
N ARG A 95 -8.21 12.41 -6.69
CA ARG A 95 -7.37 11.35 -6.15
C ARG A 95 -6.04 11.87 -5.61
N GLY A 96 -5.40 12.81 -6.32
CA GLY A 96 -4.17 13.45 -5.89
C GLY A 96 -4.27 13.99 -4.46
N PRO A 97 -5.09 15.02 -4.22
CA PRO A 97 -5.26 15.63 -2.90
C PRO A 97 -5.74 14.68 -1.80
N LEU A 98 -6.51 13.63 -2.15
CA LEU A 98 -7.04 12.70 -1.14
C LEU A 98 -6.12 11.54 -0.80
N TYR A 99 -5.26 11.13 -1.74
CA TYR A 99 -4.48 9.91 -1.59
C TYR A 99 -3.03 10.08 -2.05
N ASP A 100 -2.80 10.35 -3.32
CA ASP A 100 -1.48 10.17 -3.91
C ASP A 100 -0.44 11.18 -3.37
N GLU A 101 -0.88 12.38 -2.96
CA GLU A 101 -0.03 13.45 -2.43
C GLU A 101 0.11 13.42 -0.89
N ILE A 102 -0.86 12.79 -0.19
CA ILE A 102 -0.90 12.86 1.28
C ILE A 102 -0.58 11.54 1.97
N ILE A 103 -0.64 10.41 1.27
CA ILE A 103 -0.27 9.11 1.83
C ILE A 103 1.25 9.06 2.02
N ILE A 104 1.68 8.67 3.23
CA ILE A 104 3.07 8.32 3.47
C ILE A 104 3.27 6.87 3.05
N GLY A 105 4.08 6.66 2.01
CA GLY A 105 4.46 5.32 1.52
C GLY A 105 5.46 4.62 2.41
N LEU A 106 5.93 3.44 1.99
CA LEU A 106 6.96 2.69 2.72
C LEU A 106 8.22 3.53 2.93
N VAL A 107 8.71 4.13 1.86
CA VAL A 107 9.82 5.08 1.84
C VAL A 107 9.48 6.22 0.88
N SER A 108 10.27 7.27 0.84
CA SER A 108 10.13 8.39 -0.08
C SER A 108 11.47 8.77 -0.70
N ILE A 109 11.46 9.75 -1.59
CA ILE A 109 12.68 10.36 -2.14
C ILE A 109 12.82 11.75 -1.54
N HIS A 110 14.00 12.03 -1.00
CA HIS A 110 14.32 13.35 -0.47
C HIS A 110 14.36 14.38 -1.61
N PRO A 111 13.57 15.49 -1.54
CA PRO A 111 13.36 16.39 -2.67
C PRO A 111 14.63 17.14 -3.12
N VAL A 112 15.63 17.26 -2.26
CA VAL A 112 16.88 17.97 -2.58
C VAL A 112 18.00 17.00 -2.93
N THR A 113 18.17 15.92 -2.17
CA THR A 113 19.32 15.00 -2.36
C THR A 113 19.02 13.88 -3.36
N GLY A 114 17.75 13.59 -3.65
CA GLY A 114 17.33 12.47 -4.49
C GLY A 114 17.56 11.08 -3.85
N LYS A 115 18.02 11.02 -2.60
CA LYS A 115 18.24 9.77 -1.87
C LYS A 115 16.92 9.26 -1.28
N ILE A 116 16.88 7.96 -1.00
CA ILE A 116 15.74 7.33 -0.31
C ILE A 116 15.75 7.74 1.17
N ILE A 117 14.59 8.09 1.69
CA ILE A 117 14.34 8.46 3.08
C ILE A 117 13.18 7.63 3.65
N PRO A 118 13.11 7.46 4.97
CA PRO A 118 12.04 6.69 5.60
C PRO A 118 10.66 7.31 5.37
N GLY A 119 9.65 6.43 5.26
CA GLY A 119 8.24 6.74 5.32
C GLY A 119 7.62 6.00 6.51
N ILE A 120 6.66 5.09 6.26
CA ILE A 120 6.13 4.20 7.31
C ILE A 120 7.08 3.01 7.58
N ALA A 121 8.05 2.74 6.71
CA ALA A 121 9.17 1.87 7.01
C ALA A 121 10.38 2.72 7.42
N HIS A 122 10.94 2.44 8.58
CA HIS A 122 12.08 3.18 9.10
C HIS A 122 13.42 2.58 8.67
N LYS A 123 13.41 1.34 8.16
CA LYS A 123 14.59 0.66 7.63
C LYS A 123 14.24 -0.20 6.44
N TRP A 124 15.19 -0.34 5.55
CA TRP A 124 15.11 -1.23 4.40
C TRP A 124 16.47 -1.81 4.05
N ALA A 125 16.47 -2.94 3.36
CA ALA A 125 17.67 -3.55 2.82
C ALA A 125 17.37 -4.19 1.47
N GLU A 126 18.28 -4.05 0.50
CA GLU A 126 18.17 -4.70 -0.80
C GLU A 126 18.93 -6.02 -0.82
N SER A 127 18.38 -7.01 -1.50
CA SER A 127 19.13 -8.23 -1.83
C SER A 127 20.25 -7.94 -2.83
N PRO A 128 21.34 -8.74 -2.85
CA PRO A 128 22.46 -8.55 -3.79
C PRO A 128 22.05 -8.56 -5.27
N ASP A 129 21.02 -9.32 -5.63
CA ASP A 129 20.47 -9.38 -7.00
C ASP A 129 19.55 -8.20 -7.34
N ARG A 130 19.30 -7.31 -6.40
CA ARG A 130 18.45 -6.11 -6.52
C ARG A 130 17.04 -6.42 -7.00
N ARG A 131 16.48 -7.52 -6.53
CA ARG A 131 15.11 -7.94 -6.83
C ARG A 131 14.21 -7.99 -5.61
N THR A 132 14.80 -8.12 -4.43
CA THR A 132 14.07 -8.20 -3.16
C THR A 132 14.44 -7.02 -2.25
N VAL A 133 13.43 -6.40 -1.66
CA VAL A 133 13.62 -5.43 -0.58
C VAL A 133 12.99 -5.98 0.68
N TYR A 134 13.74 -5.92 1.74
CA TYR A 134 13.31 -6.18 3.11
C TYR A 134 12.97 -4.85 3.77
N PHE A 135 11.85 -4.77 4.44
CA PHE A 135 11.39 -3.59 5.15
C PHE A 135 11.13 -3.90 6.61
N GLU A 136 11.40 -2.90 7.46
CA GLU A 136 10.97 -2.87 8.85
C GLU A 136 10.10 -1.64 9.06
N LEU A 137 8.83 -1.85 9.44
CA LEU A 137 7.88 -0.77 9.72
C LEU A 137 8.29 -0.03 10.99
N ASP A 138 8.08 1.28 10.98
CA ASP A 138 8.25 2.11 12.17
C ASP A 138 7.29 1.63 13.28
N PRO A 139 7.78 1.40 14.50
CA PRO A 139 6.93 0.98 15.63
C PRO A 139 5.76 1.93 15.89
N ASP A 140 5.92 3.21 15.55
CA ASP A 140 4.92 4.26 15.72
C ASP A 140 4.06 4.50 14.48
N ALA A 141 4.28 3.76 13.38
CA ALA A 141 3.46 3.88 12.19
C ALA A 141 1.99 3.58 12.49
N ARG A 142 1.13 4.54 12.16
CA ARG A 142 -0.32 4.49 12.42
C ARG A 142 -1.09 4.93 11.18
N TYR A 143 -2.29 4.41 11.07
CA TYR A 143 -3.32 5.01 10.23
C TYR A 143 -3.86 6.29 10.88
N THR A 144 -4.51 7.13 10.10
CA THR A 144 -5.08 8.42 10.56
C THR A 144 -6.16 8.28 11.63
N ASP A 145 -6.71 7.09 11.82
CA ASP A 145 -7.64 6.73 12.92
C ASP A 145 -6.94 6.19 14.18
N GLY A 146 -5.59 6.14 14.18
CA GLY A 146 -4.78 5.69 15.29
C GLY A 146 -4.48 4.17 15.30
N ALA A 147 -5.10 3.38 14.44
CA ALA A 147 -4.81 1.95 14.34
C ALA A 147 -3.35 1.72 13.87
N LYS A 148 -2.67 0.75 14.48
CA LYS A 148 -1.28 0.42 14.13
C LYS A 148 -1.19 -0.20 12.74
N VAL A 149 -0.22 0.26 11.94
CA VAL A 149 0.09 -0.36 10.65
C VAL A 149 0.89 -1.64 10.90
N LYS A 150 0.53 -2.73 10.23
CA LYS A 150 1.19 -4.01 10.31
C LYS A 150 1.59 -4.52 8.93
N ALA A 151 2.61 -5.36 8.88
CA ALA A 151 3.07 -5.99 7.64
C ALA A 151 1.97 -6.77 6.92
N ILE A 152 1.08 -7.43 7.66
CA ILE A 152 -0.06 -8.17 7.11
C ILE A 152 -1.05 -7.29 6.34
N ASP A 153 -1.09 -5.98 6.61
CA ASP A 153 -2.00 -5.03 5.96
C ASP A 153 -1.68 -4.85 4.46
N LEU A 154 -0.45 -5.19 4.04
CA LEU A 154 -0.08 -5.28 2.63
C LEU A 154 -0.94 -6.30 1.87
N LEU A 155 -1.26 -7.42 2.52
CA LEU A 155 -2.07 -8.47 1.91
C LEU A 155 -3.52 -8.03 1.74
N VAL A 156 -4.02 -7.14 2.61
CA VAL A 156 -5.36 -6.53 2.46
C VAL A 156 -5.42 -5.70 1.19
N ASN A 157 -4.43 -4.84 0.95
CA ASN A 157 -4.34 -4.05 -0.28
C ASN A 157 -4.27 -4.94 -1.52
N MET A 158 -3.41 -5.95 -1.45
CA MET A 158 -3.26 -6.95 -2.51
C MET A 158 -4.59 -7.64 -2.82
N TYR A 159 -5.30 -8.09 -1.78
CA TYR A 159 -6.60 -8.74 -1.93
C TYR A 159 -7.64 -7.82 -2.59
N ILE A 160 -7.71 -6.56 -2.16
CA ILE A 160 -8.63 -5.58 -2.75
C ILE A 160 -8.30 -5.38 -4.24
N ARG A 161 -7.03 -5.12 -4.56
CA ARG A 161 -6.60 -4.79 -5.92
C ARG A 161 -6.64 -5.97 -6.89
N THR A 162 -6.50 -7.19 -6.42
CA THR A 162 -6.55 -8.39 -7.25
C THR A 162 -7.95 -9.03 -7.31
N SER A 163 -8.90 -8.56 -6.52
CA SER A 163 -10.26 -9.09 -6.45
C SER A 163 -11.13 -8.58 -7.60
N GLU A 164 -12.02 -9.46 -8.09
CA GLU A 164 -13.09 -9.10 -9.02
C GLU A 164 -14.04 -8.03 -8.47
N TYR A 165 -14.19 -7.95 -7.14
CA TYR A 165 -15.09 -7.00 -6.50
C TYR A 165 -14.59 -5.56 -6.61
N SER A 166 -13.29 -5.34 -6.79
CA SER A 166 -12.75 -4.00 -7.02
C SER A 166 -13.12 -3.47 -8.41
N ARG A 167 -13.40 -4.33 -9.38
CA ARG A 167 -13.67 -3.99 -10.79
C ARG A 167 -12.61 -3.08 -11.40
N ASP A 168 -11.35 -3.32 -11.04
CA ASP A 168 -10.20 -2.50 -11.43
C ASP A 168 -9.20 -3.34 -12.22
N VAL A 169 -9.40 -3.41 -13.52
CA VAL A 169 -8.61 -4.26 -14.43
C VAL A 169 -7.13 -3.88 -14.41
N PHE A 170 -6.81 -2.59 -14.28
CA PHE A 170 -5.42 -2.14 -14.24
C PHE A 170 -4.70 -2.71 -13.01
N TYR A 171 -5.26 -2.53 -11.82
CA TYR A 171 -4.64 -3.03 -10.60
C TYR A 171 -4.76 -4.55 -10.45
N ASN A 172 -5.79 -5.19 -11.03
CA ASN A 172 -5.86 -6.64 -11.06
C ASN A 172 -4.62 -7.26 -11.72
N ASN A 173 -4.17 -6.68 -12.83
CA ASN A 173 -3.00 -7.17 -13.54
C ASN A 173 -1.68 -6.70 -12.91
N PHE A 174 -1.66 -5.49 -12.38
CA PHE A 174 -0.45 -4.84 -11.88
C PHE A 174 0.32 -5.70 -10.85
N PHE A 175 -0.36 -6.25 -9.86
CA PHE A 175 0.28 -7.06 -8.82
C PHE A 175 0.91 -8.33 -9.37
N TYR A 176 0.25 -8.98 -10.35
CA TYR A 176 0.78 -10.20 -10.96
C TYR A 176 1.99 -9.95 -11.83
N GLN A 177 2.03 -8.80 -12.47
CA GLN A 177 3.15 -8.44 -13.34
C GLN A 177 4.34 -7.89 -12.56
N ASN A 178 4.11 -7.27 -11.42
CA ASN A 178 5.13 -6.48 -10.72
C ASN A 178 5.57 -7.06 -9.36
N ALA A 179 4.93 -8.12 -8.85
CA ALA A 179 5.40 -8.80 -7.65
C ALA A 179 5.58 -10.29 -7.90
N SER A 180 6.77 -10.84 -7.68
CA SER A 180 6.99 -12.28 -7.68
C SER A 180 6.58 -12.91 -6.37
N ASN A 181 6.85 -12.22 -5.25
CA ASN A 181 6.55 -12.73 -3.92
C ASN A 181 6.44 -11.57 -2.92
N ILE A 182 5.54 -11.75 -1.95
CA ILE A 182 5.51 -10.96 -0.71
C ILE A 182 5.67 -11.94 0.44
N THR A 183 6.69 -11.73 1.27
CA THR A 183 6.96 -12.56 2.44
C THR A 183 6.73 -11.74 3.70
N ILE A 184 5.89 -12.24 4.61
CA ILE A 184 5.65 -11.67 5.93
C ILE A 184 6.47 -12.46 6.95
N TYR A 185 7.25 -11.78 7.79
CA TYR A 185 8.09 -12.39 8.81
C TYR A 185 7.50 -12.24 10.22
N ASP A 186 6.92 -11.07 10.50
CA ASP A 186 6.18 -10.74 11.72
C ASP A 186 5.27 -9.51 11.50
N ASP A 187 4.79 -8.91 12.58
CA ASP A 187 3.91 -7.73 12.52
C ASP A 187 4.58 -6.49 11.88
N SER A 188 5.91 -6.41 11.89
CA SER A 188 6.66 -5.23 11.41
C SER A 188 7.55 -5.52 10.21
N ARG A 189 7.98 -6.75 9.99
CA ARG A 189 8.97 -7.11 8.96
C ARG A 189 8.37 -7.93 7.85
N PHE A 190 8.70 -7.52 6.63
CA PHE A 190 8.27 -8.19 5.40
C PHE A 190 9.29 -7.95 4.28
N SER A 191 9.16 -8.69 3.21
CA SER A 191 9.90 -8.42 1.97
C SER A 191 9.01 -8.48 0.74
N ILE A 192 9.41 -7.73 -0.29
CA ILE A 192 8.77 -7.72 -1.60
C ILE A 192 9.82 -8.12 -2.63
N THR A 193 9.52 -9.15 -3.41
CA THR A 193 10.39 -9.62 -4.50
C THR A 193 9.75 -9.31 -5.84
N LEU A 194 10.49 -8.66 -6.73
CA LEU A 194 10.07 -8.34 -8.08
C LEU A 194 10.60 -9.38 -9.08
N PRO A 195 9.96 -9.54 -10.24
CA PRO A 195 10.42 -10.46 -11.28
C PRO A 195 11.74 -10.05 -11.95
N PHE A 196 12.13 -8.78 -11.80
CA PHE A 196 13.36 -8.20 -12.39
C PHE A 196 13.95 -7.12 -11.48
N ALA A 197 15.25 -6.87 -11.62
CA ALA A 197 15.94 -5.79 -10.91
C ALA A 197 15.42 -4.41 -11.35
N LYS A 198 15.31 -3.49 -10.39
CA LYS A 198 14.87 -2.11 -10.63
C LYS A 198 15.86 -1.11 -10.02
N PRO A 199 16.12 0.02 -10.67
CA PRO A 199 16.76 1.15 -9.99
C PRO A 199 15.81 1.70 -8.92
N LEU A 200 16.37 2.24 -7.82
CA LEU A 200 15.61 2.76 -6.68
C LEU A 200 14.54 1.75 -6.20
N LEU A 201 14.93 0.50 -6.08
CA LEU A 201 14.03 -0.61 -5.80
C LEU A 201 13.17 -0.40 -4.55
N PRO A 202 13.66 0.12 -3.40
CA PRO A 202 12.82 0.39 -2.24
C PRO A 202 11.71 1.40 -2.55
N PHE A 203 12.02 2.45 -3.30
CA PHE A 203 11.01 3.43 -3.71
C PHE A 203 9.98 2.84 -4.67
N TYR A 204 10.41 1.99 -5.61
CA TYR A 204 9.47 1.30 -6.50
C TYR A 204 8.48 0.42 -5.72
N CYS A 205 8.92 -0.20 -4.63
CA CYS A 205 8.07 -1.02 -3.75
C CYS A 205 7.03 -0.20 -2.96
N THR A 206 7.10 1.15 -2.94
CA THR A 206 6.06 1.99 -2.32
C THR A 206 4.69 1.91 -3.00
N LEU A 207 4.64 1.33 -4.20
CA LEU A 207 3.38 1.01 -4.88
C LEU A 207 2.56 -0.07 -4.15
N PHE A 208 3.21 -0.84 -3.27
CA PHE A 208 2.57 -1.83 -2.39
C PHE A 208 2.25 -1.17 -1.05
N ILE A 209 1.10 -0.51 -0.95
CA ILE A 209 0.67 0.27 0.22
C ILE A 209 -0.14 -0.62 1.16
N PRO A 210 0.12 -0.63 2.48
CA PRO A 210 -0.75 -1.29 3.44
C PRO A 210 -2.15 -0.65 3.46
N SER A 211 -3.18 -1.46 3.66
CA SER A 211 -4.57 -1.00 3.75
C SER A 211 -5.22 -1.47 5.05
N PRO A 212 -5.99 -0.60 5.74
CA PRO A 212 -6.52 -0.89 7.06
C PRO A 212 -7.57 -2.02 7.03
N PRO A 213 -7.29 -3.19 7.65
CA PRO A 213 -8.19 -4.34 7.61
C PRO A 213 -9.52 -4.08 8.30
N HIS A 214 -9.54 -3.28 9.34
CA HIS A 214 -10.75 -2.92 10.07
C HIS A 214 -11.72 -2.06 9.25
N PHE A 215 -11.21 -1.19 8.35
CA PHE A 215 -12.04 -0.42 7.44
C PHE A 215 -12.64 -1.31 6.33
N TYR A 216 -11.83 -2.22 5.78
CA TYR A 216 -12.23 -3.09 4.67
C TYR A 216 -12.83 -4.42 5.12
N CYS A 217 -13.24 -4.58 6.38
CA CYS A 217 -13.78 -5.83 6.89
C CYS A 217 -15.08 -6.30 6.18
N GLU A 218 -15.81 -5.38 5.57
CA GLU A 218 -17.01 -5.68 4.78
C GLU A 218 -16.74 -5.77 3.27
N PHE A 219 -15.46 -5.92 2.87
CA PHE A 219 -15.09 -6.03 1.47
C PHE A 219 -15.69 -7.29 0.83
N GLY A 220 -16.33 -7.13 -0.34
CA GLY A 220 -16.99 -8.21 -1.05
C GLY A 220 -17.76 -7.71 -2.28
N PRO A 221 -18.77 -8.45 -2.77
CA PRO A 221 -19.49 -8.14 -4.00
C PRO A 221 -20.07 -6.73 -4.08
N SER A 222 -20.45 -6.15 -2.94
CA SER A 222 -20.99 -4.78 -2.84
C SER A 222 -19.94 -3.71 -2.62
N TYR A 223 -18.64 -4.01 -2.86
CA TYR A 223 -17.53 -3.08 -2.59
C TYR A 223 -17.73 -1.71 -3.25
N VAL A 224 -18.09 -1.70 -4.53
CA VAL A 224 -18.21 -0.47 -5.32
C VAL A 224 -19.24 0.47 -4.72
N GLU A 225 -20.40 -0.05 -4.35
CA GLU A 225 -21.50 0.72 -3.80
C GLU A 225 -21.29 1.07 -2.32
N ARG A 226 -20.83 0.11 -1.54
CA ARG A 226 -20.66 0.24 -0.08
C ARG A 226 -19.58 1.26 0.30
N TYR A 227 -18.47 1.31 -0.46
CA TYR A 227 -17.33 2.17 -0.17
C TYR A 227 -17.30 3.45 -1.01
N GLN A 228 -18.29 3.69 -1.85
CA GLN A 228 -18.32 4.81 -2.80
C GLN A 228 -18.04 6.18 -2.15
N TRP A 229 -18.59 6.42 -0.97
CA TRP A 229 -18.49 7.70 -0.25
C TRP A 229 -17.76 7.57 1.09
N ARG A 230 -17.01 6.51 1.28
CA ARG A 230 -16.21 6.27 2.48
C ARG A 230 -14.74 6.54 2.18
N VAL A 231 -14.15 7.45 2.95
CA VAL A 231 -12.70 7.72 2.90
C VAL A 231 -12.00 6.75 3.84
N PRO A 232 -11.10 5.89 3.34
CA PRO A 232 -10.34 5.01 4.21
C PRO A 232 -9.34 5.79 5.07
N PRO A 233 -9.05 5.32 6.28
CA PRO A 233 -7.89 5.76 7.01
C PRO A 233 -6.62 5.54 6.17
N THR A 234 -5.77 6.56 6.11
CA THR A 234 -4.50 6.54 5.38
C THR A 234 -3.32 6.57 6.34
N THR A 235 -2.12 6.44 5.82
CA THR A 235 -0.87 6.62 6.58
C THR A 235 -0.36 8.06 6.54
N GLY A 236 -1.14 8.98 5.98
CA GLY A 236 -0.77 10.39 5.79
C GLY A 236 -0.96 11.26 7.01
N ALA A 237 -0.52 12.51 6.91
CA ALA A 237 -0.63 13.50 7.98
C ALA A 237 -2.02 14.16 8.07
N TYR A 238 -2.85 14.00 7.06
CA TYR A 238 -4.16 14.63 6.98
C TYR A 238 -5.28 13.59 7.05
N VAL A 239 -6.39 13.98 7.68
CA VAL A 239 -7.60 13.17 7.80
C VAL A 239 -8.79 13.93 7.24
N VAL A 240 -9.59 13.25 6.44
CA VAL A 240 -10.90 13.75 6.03
C VAL A 240 -11.93 13.31 7.06
N LYS A 241 -12.56 14.28 7.71
CA LYS A 241 -13.60 14.00 8.70
C LYS A 241 -14.94 13.76 7.99
N PRO A 242 -15.72 12.75 8.38
CA PRO A 242 -17.02 12.47 7.77
C PRO A 242 -18.00 13.65 7.75
N ASP A 243 -18.00 14.46 8.81
CA ASP A 243 -18.81 15.68 8.94
C ASP A 243 -18.31 16.83 8.05
N GLY A 244 -17.07 16.75 7.52
CA GLY A 244 -16.53 17.68 6.54
C GLY A 244 -17.01 17.43 5.13
N ILE A 245 -17.62 16.28 4.85
CA ILE A 245 -18.04 15.89 3.51
C ILE A 245 -19.44 16.45 3.20
N ILE A 246 -19.51 17.42 2.30
CA ILE A 246 -20.76 17.95 1.74
C ILE A 246 -20.77 17.66 0.23
N ARG A 247 -21.62 16.72 -0.18
CA ARG A 247 -21.68 16.28 -1.58
C ARG A 247 -21.88 17.44 -2.55
N GLY A 248 -21.08 17.45 -3.61
CA GLY A 248 -21.09 18.47 -4.65
C GLY A 248 -20.47 19.81 -4.21
N ARG A 249 -19.94 19.93 -2.99
CA ARG A 249 -19.41 21.19 -2.49
C ARG A 249 -18.03 21.10 -1.84
N GLN A 250 -17.81 20.13 -0.96
CA GLN A 250 -16.52 20.00 -0.24
C GLN A 250 -16.27 18.58 0.27
N VAL A 251 -15.01 18.32 0.50
CA VAL A 251 -14.46 17.15 1.19
C VAL A 251 -13.47 17.61 2.23
#